data_b694cac301c8afcfe42fc767fe78e060
#
_entry.id   b694cac301c8afcfe42fc767fe78e060
#
_cell.length_a   1.000
_cell.length_b   1.000
_cell.length_c   1.000
_cell.angle_alpha   90.00
_cell.angle_beta   90.00
_cell.angle_gamma   90.00
#
_symmetry.space_group_name_H-M   'P 1'
#
loop_
_entity.id
_entity.type
_entity.pdbx_description
1 polymer ?
#
loop_
_entity_poly.entity_id
_entity_poly.type
_entity_poly.pdbx_seq_one_letter_code
_entity_poly.pdbx_strand_id
1 'polypeptide(L)'
;MTSLSVLSCKLLFKLAITSHCELYSFFPLVCYTIFDFEDHDLSNWTLNGTAFSNQPTYGDNPSERLKNDPTRKEPSKHQGHWWIGTYENRSSPSHPAGEKQDDEPQGSMTSPGFLIDANFLTFLIGAGCQNFETRAELIVDGDVVFETNAERHHHSCMETMFEKKWNVSGFTGRQAQLRLIDHSSGDWGHINFDHLQACHKLP
;
A
#
# COMPACT_ATOMS: atom_id res chain seq x y z
N MET A 1 27.83 9.80 -20.17
CA MET A 1 26.53 10.05 -19.50
C MET A 1 26.84 10.33 -18.04
N THR A 2 26.70 11.60 -17.65
CA THR A 2 27.25 12.16 -16.43
C THR A 2 26.26 12.00 -15.29
N SER A 3 26.69 11.32 -14.21
CA SER A 3 25.99 11.20 -12.94
C SER A 3 25.91 12.58 -12.29
N LEU A 4 24.68 13.10 -12.03
CA LEU A 4 24.48 14.27 -11.17
C LEU A 4 24.45 13.82 -9.71
N SER A 5 25.55 14.04 -9.00
CA SER A 5 25.61 13.99 -7.54
C SER A 5 25.19 15.35 -6.97
N VAL A 6 24.05 15.40 -6.28
CA VAL A 6 23.66 16.60 -5.55
C VAL A 6 24.37 16.60 -4.19
N LEU A 7 25.41 17.41 -4.09
CA LEU A 7 26.11 17.69 -2.83
C LEU A 7 25.32 18.75 -2.06
N SER A 8 24.67 18.39 -0.96
CA SER A 8 24.14 19.34 0.02
C SER A 8 25.02 19.30 1.27
N CYS A 9 26.05 20.14 1.28
CA CYS A 9 26.90 20.34 2.46
C CYS A 9 26.66 21.76 2.99
N LYS A 10 25.99 21.91 4.14
CA LYS A 10 25.94 23.18 4.87
C LYS A 10 27.19 23.38 5.68
N LEU A 11 28.00 24.37 5.27
CA LEU A 11 29.20 24.84 5.98
C LEU A 11 28.79 25.57 7.27
N LEU A 12 29.13 25.05 8.42
CA LEU A 12 29.22 25.82 9.67
C LEU A 12 30.47 25.45 10.44
N PHE A 13 31.11 26.48 10.98
CA PHE A 13 32.46 26.60 11.47
C PHE A 13 32.79 25.81 12.74
N LYS A 14 34.01 25.23 12.75
CA LYS A 14 34.93 24.90 13.85
C LYS A 14 34.41 24.31 15.16
N LEU A 15 34.57 23.00 15.28
CA LEU A 15 35.33 22.35 16.36
C LEU A 15 35.52 20.88 15.99
N ALA A 16 36.70 20.32 16.22
CA ALA A 16 37.11 19.00 15.77
C ALA A 16 36.20 17.87 16.30
N ILE A 17 35.30 17.38 15.46
CA ILE A 17 34.65 16.09 15.61
C ILE A 17 34.70 15.45 14.21
N THR A 18 35.32 14.29 14.11
CA THR A 18 35.36 13.47 12.90
C THR A 18 33.94 13.10 12.53
N SER A 19 33.31 13.92 11.68
CA SER A 19 31.99 13.57 11.10
C SER A 19 32.20 12.49 10.05
N HIS A 20 31.78 11.27 10.35
CA HIS A 20 31.52 10.28 9.33
C HIS A 20 30.35 10.79 8.49
N CYS A 21 30.66 11.34 7.32
CA CYS A 21 29.66 11.62 6.30
C CYS A 21 29.27 10.26 5.71
N GLU A 22 28.21 9.65 6.21
CA GLU A 22 27.61 8.47 5.56
C GLU A 22 27.09 8.93 4.21
N LEU A 23 27.80 8.54 3.15
CA LEU A 23 27.31 8.63 1.78
C LEU A 23 26.12 7.66 1.65
N TYR A 24 24.92 8.15 1.87
CA TYR A 24 23.72 7.45 1.42
C TYR A 24 23.76 7.40 -0.12
N SER A 25 24.33 6.34 -0.66
CA SER A 25 24.20 6.07 -2.09
C SER A 25 22.74 5.74 -2.37
N PHE A 26 22.01 6.70 -2.89
CA PHE A 26 20.70 6.46 -3.50
C PHE A 26 20.93 5.65 -4.78
N PHE A 27 20.91 4.34 -4.67
CA PHE A 27 20.79 3.50 -5.86
C PHE A 27 19.35 3.64 -6.35
N PRO A 28 19.13 4.07 -7.60
CA PRO A 28 17.80 4.12 -8.15
C PRO A 28 17.22 2.70 -8.18
N LEU A 29 15.94 2.58 -7.80
CA LEU A 29 15.21 1.32 -7.92
C LEU A 29 14.61 1.27 -9.33
N VAL A 30 14.61 0.09 -9.93
CA VAL A 30 13.81 -0.24 -11.11
C VAL A 30 12.71 -1.16 -10.66
N CYS A 31 11.45 -0.73 -10.85
CA CYS A 31 10.28 -1.44 -10.37
C CYS A 31 9.40 -1.88 -11.54
N TYR A 32 8.71 -3.01 -11.38
CA TYR A 32 7.60 -3.42 -12.22
C TYR A 32 6.39 -3.76 -11.34
N THR A 33 5.19 -3.59 -11.89
CA THR A 33 3.93 -3.83 -11.17
C THR A 33 3.61 -5.32 -11.14
N ILE A 34 3.24 -5.83 -9.95
CA ILE A 34 2.70 -7.17 -9.75
C ILE A 34 1.17 -7.11 -9.76
N PHE A 35 0.58 -6.22 -8.94
CA PHE A 35 -0.86 -6.00 -8.86
C PHE A 35 -1.15 -4.50 -8.75
N ASP A 36 -2.01 -3.98 -9.64
CA ASP A 36 -2.49 -2.60 -9.65
C ASP A 36 -4.02 -2.48 -9.76
N PHE A 37 -4.70 -3.63 -9.88
CA PHE A 37 -6.17 -3.74 -9.98
C PHE A 37 -6.80 -3.05 -11.20
N GLU A 38 -6.02 -2.55 -12.15
CA GLU A 38 -6.52 -1.80 -13.31
C GLU A 38 -7.27 -2.66 -14.34
N ASP A 39 -7.06 -3.98 -14.32
CA ASP A 39 -7.89 -4.95 -15.07
C ASP A 39 -9.23 -5.24 -14.43
N HIS A 40 -9.46 -4.78 -13.17
CA HIS A 40 -10.61 -5.02 -12.29
C HIS A 40 -11.06 -6.49 -12.22
N ASP A 41 -10.16 -7.42 -12.48
CA ASP A 41 -10.41 -8.87 -12.42
C ASP A 41 -9.81 -9.50 -11.15
N LEU A 42 -10.67 -9.92 -10.25
CA LEU A 42 -10.31 -10.67 -9.04
C LEU A 42 -10.64 -12.17 -9.15
N SER A 43 -10.92 -12.69 -10.34
CA SER A 43 -11.35 -14.09 -10.54
C SER A 43 -10.32 -15.13 -10.06
N ASN A 44 -9.03 -14.77 -10.06
CA ASN A 44 -7.94 -15.62 -9.59
C ASN A 44 -7.55 -15.36 -8.11
N TRP A 45 -8.27 -14.46 -7.43
CA TRP A 45 -8.07 -14.19 -6.01
C TRP A 45 -9.00 -15.06 -5.17
N THR A 46 -8.56 -15.46 -3.99
CA THR A 46 -9.39 -16.19 -3.03
C THR A 46 -9.97 -15.21 -2.04
N LEU A 47 -11.29 -15.05 -2.03
CA LEU A 47 -12.02 -14.18 -1.10
C LEU A 47 -12.65 -15.00 0.02
N ASN A 48 -12.61 -14.48 1.24
CA ASN A 48 -13.27 -15.03 2.42
C ASN A 48 -13.98 -13.91 3.17
N GLY A 49 -15.23 -14.11 3.59
CA GLY A 49 -16.08 -13.06 4.16
C GLY A 49 -16.64 -12.11 3.10
N THR A 50 -17.04 -10.90 3.48
CA THR A 50 -17.77 -9.96 2.62
C THR A 50 -17.08 -8.63 2.37
N ALA A 51 -16.01 -8.29 3.12
CA ALA A 51 -15.34 -7.00 2.98
C ALA A 51 -14.85 -6.71 1.55
N PHE A 52 -14.41 -7.74 0.82
CA PHE A 52 -13.88 -7.62 -0.53
C PHE A 52 -14.86 -7.96 -1.65
N SER A 53 -16.15 -8.16 -1.34
CA SER A 53 -17.17 -8.62 -2.33
C SER A 53 -17.44 -7.60 -3.45
N ASN A 54 -17.26 -6.30 -3.17
CA ASN A 54 -17.52 -5.19 -4.10
C ASN A 54 -16.22 -4.51 -4.56
N GLN A 55 -15.10 -5.25 -4.57
CA GLN A 55 -13.79 -4.74 -4.95
C GLN A 55 -13.37 -5.24 -6.35
N PRO A 56 -12.44 -4.54 -7.03
CA PRO A 56 -11.87 -3.25 -6.67
C PRO A 56 -12.85 -2.08 -6.80
N THR A 57 -12.57 -0.97 -6.11
CA THR A 57 -13.35 0.26 -6.21
C THR A 57 -12.79 1.22 -7.26
N TYR A 58 -13.68 2.01 -7.89
CA TYR A 58 -13.32 2.95 -8.96
C TYR A 58 -13.24 4.40 -8.45
N GLY A 59 -12.13 5.09 -8.74
CA GLY A 59 -11.96 6.52 -8.54
C GLY A 59 -11.74 6.95 -7.09
N ASP A 60 -11.61 8.25 -6.87
CA ASP A 60 -11.28 8.83 -5.56
C ASP A 60 -12.55 9.09 -4.72
N ASN A 61 -13.17 8.02 -4.24
CA ASN A 61 -14.38 8.08 -3.44
C ASN A 61 -14.23 8.87 -2.12
N PRO A 62 -13.10 8.78 -1.37
CA PRO A 62 -12.91 9.63 -0.19
C PRO A 62 -13.03 11.12 -0.49
N SER A 63 -12.39 11.62 -1.54
CA SER A 63 -12.53 13.02 -1.96
C SER A 63 -13.97 13.37 -2.36
N GLU A 64 -14.67 12.46 -3.02
CA GLU A 64 -16.06 12.70 -3.43
C GLU A 64 -17.01 12.78 -2.23
N ARG A 65 -16.85 11.92 -1.23
CA ARG A 65 -17.64 12.00 0.02
C ARG A 65 -17.41 13.30 0.79
N LEU A 66 -16.17 13.76 0.80
CA LEU A 66 -15.73 14.90 1.62
C LEU A 66 -15.72 16.24 0.87
N LYS A 67 -16.11 16.26 -0.40
CA LYS A 67 -16.05 17.51 -1.21
C LYS A 67 -16.87 18.67 -0.66
N ASN A 68 -17.90 18.38 0.12
CA ASN A 68 -18.73 19.38 0.78
C ASN A 68 -18.27 19.70 2.22
N ASP A 69 -17.22 19.04 2.72
CA ASP A 69 -16.61 19.32 4.02
C ASP A 69 -15.29 20.10 3.79
N PRO A 70 -15.28 21.42 4.05
CA PRO A 70 -14.09 22.24 3.81
C PRO A 70 -12.93 21.90 4.76
N THR A 71 -13.19 21.18 5.85
CA THR A 71 -12.20 20.83 6.88
C THR A 71 -11.51 19.51 6.61
N ARG A 72 -12.09 18.65 5.76
CA ARG A 72 -11.59 17.32 5.44
C ARG A 72 -11.40 17.17 3.93
N LYS A 73 -10.17 16.94 3.52
CA LYS A 73 -9.78 16.67 2.12
C LYS A 73 -8.75 15.55 2.17
N GLU A 74 -9.21 14.33 2.19
CA GLU A 74 -8.37 13.15 2.27
C GLU A 74 -8.49 12.33 0.99
N PRO A 75 -7.75 12.69 -0.10
CA PRO A 75 -7.73 11.87 -1.30
C PRO A 75 -7.14 10.51 -1.00
N SER A 76 -7.65 9.46 -1.63
CA SER A 76 -7.09 8.11 -1.50
C SER A 76 -5.64 8.01 -1.97
N LYS A 77 -5.25 8.81 -2.98
CA LYS A 77 -3.95 8.77 -3.67
C LYS A 77 -3.61 7.39 -4.23
N HIS A 78 -4.63 6.69 -4.71
CA HIS A 78 -4.46 5.47 -5.47
C HIS A 78 -3.71 5.75 -6.79
N GLN A 79 -3.12 4.72 -7.36
CA GLN A 79 -2.53 4.75 -8.70
C GLN A 79 -3.60 4.35 -9.72
N GLY A 80 -3.62 5.03 -10.90
CA GLY A 80 -4.58 4.70 -11.94
C GLY A 80 -6.04 5.02 -11.59
N HIS A 81 -6.93 4.06 -11.79
CA HIS A 81 -8.38 4.22 -11.62
C HIS A 81 -9.00 3.27 -10.60
N TRP A 82 -8.40 2.10 -10.40
CA TRP A 82 -8.94 1.03 -9.58
C TRP A 82 -8.00 0.68 -8.43
N TRP A 83 -8.57 0.42 -7.26
CA TRP A 83 -7.84 0.10 -6.04
C TRP A 83 -8.72 -0.68 -5.06
N ILE A 84 -8.15 -1.25 -4.03
CA ILE A 84 -8.88 -1.94 -2.97
C ILE A 84 -9.17 -0.96 -1.85
N GLY A 85 -10.47 -0.75 -1.56
CA GLY A 85 -10.92 0.08 -0.45
C GLY A 85 -12.15 -0.54 0.19
N THR A 86 -12.00 -1.25 1.33
CA THR A 86 -13.09 -2.05 1.89
C THR A 86 -14.21 -1.23 2.53
N TYR A 87 -14.03 0.07 2.71
CA TYR A 87 -15.12 1.00 3.06
C TYR A 87 -15.99 1.37 1.86
N GLU A 88 -15.43 1.27 0.66
CA GLU A 88 -16.03 1.76 -0.57
C GLU A 88 -17.00 0.76 -1.18
N ASN A 89 -17.99 1.27 -1.95
CA ASN A 89 -18.98 0.46 -2.67
C ASN A 89 -19.16 0.91 -4.12
N ARG A 90 -18.06 1.21 -4.82
CA ARG A 90 -18.09 1.68 -6.20
C ARG A 90 -17.35 0.71 -7.14
N SER A 91 -17.93 -0.44 -7.39
CA SER A 91 -17.37 -1.49 -8.27
C SER A 91 -17.62 -1.24 -9.76
N SER A 92 -18.06 -0.03 -10.16
CA SER A 92 -18.26 0.38 -11.54
C SER A 92 -18.16 1.89 -11.69
N PRO A 93 -17.64 2.42 -12.81
CA PRO A 93 -17.69 3.86 -13.13
C PRO A 93 -19.10 4.45 -13.17
N SER A 94 -20.12 3.61 -13.44
CA SER A 94 -21.52 4.03 -13.48
C SER A 94 -22.19 4.14 -12.10
N HIS A 95 -21.56 3.58 -11.05
CA HIS A 95 -22.07 3.72 -9.69
C HIS A 95 -21.78 5.12 -9.14
N PRO A 96 -22.61 5.63 -8.23
CA PRO A 96 -22.42 6.95 -7.63
C PRO A 96 -21.03 7.09 -7.00
N ALA A 97 -20.37 8.21 -7.26
CA ALA A 97 -19.08 8.50 -6.62
C ALA A 97 -19.26 8.76 -5.13
N GLY A 98 -18.39 8.19 -4.31
CA GLY A 98 -18.45 8.29 -2.85
C GLY A 98 -19.41 7.33 -2.18
N GLU A 99 -19.99 6.37 -2.91
CA GLU A 99 -20.80 5.31 -2.33
C GLU A 99 -19.95 4.38 -1.44
N LYS A 100 -20.54 3.94 -0.33
CA LYS A 100 -19.83 3.18 0.72
C LYS A 100 -20.58 1.95 1.15
N GLN A 101 -19.87 0.95 1.65
CA GLN A 101 -20.44 -0.20 2.36
C GLN A 101 -20.22 -0.13 3.89
N ASP A 102 -19.58 0.92 4.37
CA ASP A 102 -19.21 1.15 5.77
C ASP A 102 -18.17 0.13 6.32
N ASP A 103 -17.85 0.19 7.63
CA ASP A 103 -16.83 -0.63 8.28
C ASP A 103 -17.34 -2.00 8.76
N GLU A 104 -18.63 -2.33 8.59
CA GLU A 104 -19.22 -3.57 9.11
C GLU A 104 -18.76 -4.86 8.39
N PRO A 105 -18.56 -4.88 7.05
CA PRO A 105 -18.13 -6.07 6.35
C PRO A 105 -16.71 -6.49 6.75
N GLN A 106 -16.51 -7.79 7.04
CA GLN A 106 -15.21 -8.36 7.40
C GLN A 106 -14.81 -9.45 6.43
N GLY A 107 -13.49 -9.68 6.28
CA GLY A 107 -13.00 -10.73 5.42
C GLY A 107 -11.50 -10.64 5.12
N SER A 108 -11.11 -11.43 4.14
CA SER A 108 -9.77 -11.41 3.57
C SER A 108 -9.78 -11.70 2.08
N MET A 109 -8.77 -11.23 1.37
CA MET A 109 -8.50 -11.61 0.00
C MET A 109 -7.03 -12.03 -0.16
N THR A 110 -6.80 -13.11 -0.88
CA THR A 110 -5.45 -13.67 -1.12
C THR A 110 -5.20 -13.75 -2.62
N SER A 111 -4.05 -13.22 -3.03
CA SER A 111 -3.66 -13.16 -4.44
C SER A 111 -3.33 -14.54 -5.02
N PRO A 112 -3.33 -14.69 -6.35
CA PRO A 112 -2.58 -15.76 -6.99
C PRO A 112 -1.11 -15.71 -6.57
N GLY A 113 -0.40 -16.86 -6.71
CA GLY A 113 1.03 -16.95 -6.39
C GLY A 113 1.87 -16.15 -7.39
N PHE A 114 2.91 -15.50 -6.89
CA PHE A 114 3.93 -14.83 -7.70
C PHE A 114 5.35 -15.19 -7.22
N LEU A 115 6.33 -15.11 -8.11
CA LEU A 115 7.72 -15.37 -7.79
C LEU A 115 8.37 -14.09 -7.21
N ILE A 116 9.08 -14.22 -6.10
CA ILE A 116 9.95 -13.14 -5.59
C ILE A 116 11.25 -13.17 -6.40
N ASP A 117 11.44 -12.19 -7.28
CA ASP A 117 12.68 -12.01 -8.05
C ASP A 117 13.38 -10.68 -7.76
N ALA A 118 12.88 -9.91 -6.78
CA ALA A 118 13.29 -8.54 -6.46
C ALA A 118 13.94 -8.41 -5.08
N ASN A 119 14.54 -7.25 -4.83
CA ASN A 119 15.09 -6.92 -3.51
C ASN A 119 14.02 -6.39 -2.55
N PHE A 120 13.04 -5.68 -3.09
CA PHE A 120 11.95 -5.06 -2.33
C PHE A 120 10.61 -5.28 -2.99
N LEU A 121 9.57 -5.37 -2.16
CA LEU A 121 8.20 -5.11 -2.56
C LEU A 121 7.79 -3.74 -2.02
N THR A 122 7.20 -2.89 -2.86
CA THR A 122 6.60 -1.61 -2.46
C THR A 122 5.12 -1.62 -2.78
N PHE A 123 4.32 -0.92 -1.99
CA PHE A 123 2.88 -0.83 -2.18
C PHE A 123 2.32 0.42 -1.49
N LEU A 124 1.11 0.81 -1.87
CA LEU A 124 0.34 1.86 -1.24
C LEU A 124 -0.64 1.26 -0.23
N ILE A 125 -0.69 1.82 0.98
CA ILE A 125 -1.62 1.39 2.03
C ILE A 125 -2.13 2.60 2.81
N GLY A 126 -3.41 2.57 3.20
CA GLY A 126 -4.09 3.63 3.95
C GLY A 126 -5.25 3.10 4.78
N ALA A 127 -6.02 4.01 5.35
CA ALA A 127 -7.19 3.77 6.19
C ALA A 127 -6.89 3.16 7.55
N GLY A 128 -7.40 1.99 7.89
CA GLY A 128 -7.32 1.38 9.22
C GLY A 128 -5.90 1.19 9.72
N CYS A 129 -5.64 1.64 10.92
CA CYS A 129 -4.31 1.59 11.53
C CYS A 129 -4.33 1.02 12.95
N GLN A 130 -5.48 0.56 13.42
CA GLN A 130 -5.65 0.05 14.78
C GLN A 130 -5.45 -1.47 14.82
N ASN A 131 -4.72 -1.94 15.83
CA ASN A 131 -4.64 -3.32 16.31
C ASN A 131 -4.34 -4.42 15.27
N PHE A 132 -3.80 -4.11 14.10
CA PHE A 132 -3.54 -5.09 13.04
C PHE A 132 -4.77 -5.90 12.57
N GLU A 133 -5.98 -5.47 12.91
CA GLU A 133 -7.22 -6.08 12.40
C GLU A 133 -7.40 -5.79 10.89
N THR A 134 -6.81 -4.68 10.42
CA THR A 134 -6.69 -4.34 9.01
C THR A 134 -5.20 -4.29 8.63
N ARG A 135 -4.78 -5.12 7.67
CA ARG A 135 -3.37 -5.23 7.30
C ARG A 135 -3.15 -5.90 5.96
N ALA A 136 -1.96 -5.71 5.42
CA ALA A 136 -1.41 -6.50 4.32
C ALA A 136 -0.39 -7.50 4.88
N GLU A 137 -0.40 -8.72 4.35
CA GLU A 137 0.52 -9.79 4.70
C GLU A 137 1.23 -10.32 3.45
N LEU A 138 2.52 -10.64 3.58
CA LEU A 138 3.25 -11.45 2.60
C LEU A 138 3.38 -12.88 3.13
N ILE A 139 2.86 -13.82 2.36
CA ILE A 139 2.96 -15.25 2.64
C ILE A 139 4.02 -15.83 1.70
N VAL A 140 5.01 -16.54 2.25
CA VAL A 140 6.05 -17.22 1.47
C VAL A 140 6.07 -18.68 1.88
N ASP A 141 5.86 -19.58 0.92
CA ASP A 141 5.78 -21.02 1.12
C ASP A 141 4.78 -21.45 2.22
N GLY A 142 3.71 -20.69 2.39
CA GLY A 142 2.64 -20.95 3.35
C GLY A 142 2.77 -20.22 4.70
N ASP A 143 3.91 -19.60 4.99
CA ASP A 143 4.16 -18.85 6.22
C ASP A 143 4.03 -17.35 6.01
N VAL A 144 3.40 -16.63 6.96
CA VAL A 144 3.40 -15.15 6.97
C VAL A 144 4.77 -14.67 7.40
N VAL A 145 5.48 -13.99 6.48
CA VAL A 145 6.84 -13.48 6.71
C VAL A 145 6.89 -11.96 6.94
N PHE A 146 5.89 -11.24 6.46
CA PHE A 146 5.70 -9.81 6.73
C PHE A 146 4.23 -9.53 6.96
N GLU A 147 3.96 -8.59 7.86
CA GLU A 147 2.66 -7.96 8.05
C GLU A 147 2.82 -6.45 8.23
N THR A 148 1.89 -5.68 7.72
CA THR A 148 1.93 -4.22 7.75
C THR A 148 0.52 -3.65 7.71
N ASN A 149 0.20 -2.78 8.66
CA ASN A 149 -1.00 -1.96 8.64
C ASN A 149 -0.71 -0.54 8.12
N ALA A 150 -1.75 0.30 8.04
CA ALA A 150 -1.64 1.69 7.61
C ALA A 150 -1.13 2.64 8.71
N GLU A 151 -0.58 2.13 9.81
CA GLU A 151 -0.07 2.98 10.89
C GLU A 151 1.05 3.90 10.40
N ARG A 152 0.90 5.18 10.67
CA ARG A 152 1.91 6.23 10.48
C ARG A 152 2.50 6.65 11.81
N HIS A 153 3.60 7.41 11.77
CA HIS A 153 4.09 8.10 12.95
C HIS A 153 2.96 8.89 13.61
N HIS A 154 2.72 8.66 14.91
CA HIS A 154 1.65 9.26 15.75
C HIS A 154 0.27 8.59 15.69
N HIS A 155 0.15 7.31 15.31
CA HIS A 155 -1.10 6.52 15.39
C HIS A 155 -2.31 7.18 14.70
N SER A 156 -2.08 7.86 13.58
CA SER A 156 -3.17 8.48 12.81
C SER A 156 -3.61 7.58 11.67
N CYS A 157 -4.88 7.21 11.65
CA CYS A 157 -5.53 6.60 10.50
C CYS A 157 -5.90 7.67 9.48
N MET A 158 -5.73 7.42 8.20
CA MET A 158 -6.04 8.35 7.10
C MET A 158 -6.45 7.58 5.86
N GLU A 159 -7.45 8.10 5.15
CA GLU A 159 -7.85 7.56 3.84
C GLU A 159 -6.70 7.60 2.82
N THR A 160 -5.87 8.61 2.91
CA THR A 160 -4.75 8.80 2.00
C THR A 160 -3.72 7.69 2.14
N MET A 161 -3.56 6.91 1.10
CA MET A 161 -2.52 5.88 1.03
C MET A 161 -1.11 6.50 0.95
N PHE A 162 -0.15 5.75 1.44
CA PHE A 162 1.27 6.08 1.38
C PHE A 162 2.10 4.82 1.15
N GLU A 163 3.29 5.00 0.60
CA GLU A 163 4.16 3.88 0.27
C GLU A 163 4.71 3.19 1.53
N LYS A 164 4.61 1.87 1.54
CA LYS A 164 5.33 0.96 2.42
C LYS A 164 6.27 0.08 1.60
N LYS A 165 7.26 -0.49 2.29
CA LYS A 165 8.27 -1.31 1.64
C LYS A 165 8.68 -2.50 2.51
N TRP A 166 8.73 -3.70 1.91
CA TRP A 166 9.30 -4.91 2.50
C TRP A 166 10.64 -5.26 1.83
N ASN A 167 11.65 -5.58 2.61
CA ASN A 167 12.90 -6.11 2.08
C ASN A 167 12.77 -7.62 1.94
N VAL A 168 12.62 -8.08 0.70
CA VAL A 168 12.37 -9.49 0.37
C VAL A 168 13.61 -10.19 -0.20
N SER A 169 14.80 -9.58 -0.12
CA SER A 169 16.04 -10.13 -0.67
C SER A 169 16.37 -11.54 -0.14
N GLY A 170 15.96 -11.84 1.09
CA GLY A 170 16.15 -13.18 1.70
C GLY A 170 15.20 -14.25 1.16
N PHE A 171 14.22 -13.90 0.35
CA PHE A 171 13.21 -14.83 -0.20
C PHE A 171 13.28 -14.94 -1.73
N THR A 172 14.32 -14.39 -2.36
CA THR A 172 14.47 -14.44 -3.82
C THR A 172 14.40 -15.90 -4.33
N GLY A 173 13.61 -16.11 -5.38
CA GLY A 173 13.37 -17.43 -5.99
C GLY A 173 12.24 -18.22 -5.33
N ARG A 174 11.58 -17.70 -4.28
CA ARG A 174 10.47 -18.37 -3.59
C ARG A 174 9.12 -17.88 -4.11
N GLN A 175 8.11 -18.75 -3.99
CA GLN A 175 6.71 -18.41 -4.30
C GLN A 175 6.10 -17.65 -3.13
N ALA A 176 5.38 -16.58 -3.46
CA ALA A 176 4.71 -15.73 -2.49
C ALA A 176 3.26 -15.45 -2.88
N GLN A 177 2.47 -15.01 -1.91
CA GLN A 177 1.12 -14.47 -2.08
C GLN A 177 0.97 -13.22 -1.22
N LEU A 178 0.25 -12.24 -1.73
CA LEU A 178 -0.26 -11.12 -0.95
C LEU A 178 -1.59 -11.52 -0.32
N ARG A 179 -1.78 -11.25 0.97
CA ARG A 179 -3.08 -11.35 1.62
C ARG A 179 -3.45 -10.01 2.25
N LEU A 180 -4.65 -9.51 1.93
CA LEU A 180 -5.24 -8.36 2.57
C LEU A 180 -6.28 -8.84 3.58
N ILE A 181 -6.24 -8.27 4.77
CA ILE A 181 -7.11 -8.60 5.90
C ILE A 181 -7.91 -7.37 6.29
N ASP A 182 -9.20 -7.58 6.48
CA ASP A 182 -10.13 -6.65 7.10
C ASP A 182 -11.01 -7.44 8.07
N HIS A 183 -10.64 -7.44 9.34
CA HIS A 183 -11.34 -8.15 10.42
C HIS A 183 -11.92 -7.18 11.46
N SER A 184 -11.96 -5.90 11.14
CA SER A 184 -12.55 -4.88 12.00
C SER A 184 -13.95 -4.47 11.52
N SER A 185 -14.83 -4.18 12.47
CA SER A 185 -16.16 -3.59 12.22
C SER A 185 -16.37 -2.29 13.01
N GLY A 186 -15.31 -1.79 13.64
CA GLY A 186 -15.32 -0.52 14.36
C GLY A 186 -14.93 0.65 13.48
N ASP A 187 -15.03 1.86 14.02
CA ASP A 187 -14.58 3.09 13.31
C ASP A 187 -13.17 2.94 12.77
N TRP A 188 -12.97 3.28 11.49
CA TRP A 188 -11.72 3.06 10.76
C TRP A 188 -11.35 1.57 10.59
N GLY A 189 -12.34 0.69 10.60
CA GLY A 189 -12.22 -0.74 10.43
C GLY A 189 -12.17 -1.18 8.97
N HIS A 190 -11.39 -0.50 8.12
CA HIS A 190 -11.26 -0.80 6.70
C HIS A 190 -9.81 -0.66 6.23
N ILE A 191 -9.49 -1.20 5.06
CA ILE A 191 -8.17 -1.12 4.44
C ILE A 191 -8.26 -0.49 3.07
N ASN A 192 -7.34 0.45 2.79
CA ASN A 192 -7.04 0.94 1.46
C ASN A 192 -5.71 0.36 1.01
N PHE A 193 -5.67 -0.25 -0.16
CA PHE A 193 -4.46 -0.88 -0.70
C PHE A 193 -4.38 -0.74 -2.21
N ASP A 194 -3.15 -0.53 -2.73
CA ASP A 194 -2.93 -0.41 -4.16
C ASP A 194 -1.46 -0.65 -4.54
N HIS A 195 -1.23 -0.89 -5.82
CA HIS A 195 0.03 -0.77 -6.54
C HIS A 195 1.18 -1.56 -5.92
N LEU A 196 1.01 -2.89 -5.78
CA LEU A 196 2.11 -3.77 -5.39
C LEU A 196 3.13 -3.88 -6.51
N GLN A 197 4.37 -3.50 -6.24
CA GLN A 197 5.49 -3.54 -7.16
C GLN A 197 6.66 -4.37 -6.64
N ALA A 198 7.39 -4.99 -7.56
CA ALA A 198 8.68 -5.59 -7.31
C ALA A 198 9.79 -4.63 -7.76
N CYS A 199 10.75 -4.35 -6.89
CA CYS A 199 11.77 -3.33 -7.09
C CYS A 199 13.18 -3.90 -6.90
N HIS A 200 14.04 -3.69 -7.91
CA HIS A 200 15.44 -4.11 -7.93
C HIS A 200 16.36 -2.94 -7.62
N LYS A 201 17.41 -3.18 -6.84
CA LYS A 201 18.55 -2.26 -6.78
C LYS A 201 19.33 -2.35 -8.08
N LEU A 202 19.64 -1.22 -8.68
CA LEU A 202 20.61 -1.19 -9.76
C LEU A 202 22.01 -1.45 -9.17
N PRO A 203 22.86 -2.19 -9.89
CA PRO A 203 24.23 -2.45 -9.48
C PRO A 203 25.11 -1.20 -9.42
#